data_65811d4705a50c49001feb8a4d8987a9
#
_entry.id   65811d4705a50c49001feb8a4d8987a9
#
_cell.length_a   1.000
_cell.length_b   1.000
_cell.length_c   1.000
_cell.angle_alpha   90.00
_cell.angle_beta   90.00
_cell.angle_gamma   90.00
#
_symmetry.space_group_name_H-M   'P 1'
#
loop_
_entity.id
_entity.type
_entity.pdbx_description
1 polymer ?
#
loop_
_entity_poly.entity_id
_entity_poly.type
_entity_poly.pdbx_seq_one_letter_code
_entity_poly.pdbx_strand_id
1 'polypeptide(L)'
;QVAQEVFQGHNDNILHYNTLMKTKGNSGVTYANKDLIQANGGTIGGGQDYEASGDIQKKIVDSCYLTPSPGKGWCAMWVSQVYQNAGLGYLGGNARDLYQKYTSTTDKSKLKVGMLVMVESSSSGTQAGLTYGHVGIYIGDGKVIDNVGKVRVTTLDNWIKTYCKNSPVGFGYPPSVKP
;
A
#
# COMPACT_ATOMS: atom_id res chain seq x y z
N GLN A 1 6.50 -20.01 -4.20
CA GLN A 1 6.25 -20.82 -3.00
C GLN A 1 6.48 -20.02 -1.72
N VAL A 2 7.64 -19.38 -1.59
CA VAL A 2 7.95 -18.50 -0.44
C VAL A 2 6.92 -17.38 -0.33
N ALA A 3 6.54 -16.77 -1.45
CA ALA A 3 5.53 -15.71 -1.46
C ALA A 3 4.17 -16.19 -0.95
N GLN A 4 3.78 -17.43 -1.29
CA GLN A 4 2.51 -17.99 -0.86
C GLN A 4 2.49 -18.29 0.64
N GLU A 5 3.59 -18.80 1.18
CA GLU A 5 3.73 -19.03 2.62
C GLU A 5 3.64 -17.72 3.41
N VAL A 6 4.30 -16.68 2.92
CA VAL A 6 4.23 -15.33 3.50
C VAL A 6 2.78 -14.83 3.48
N PHE A 7 2.04 -15.04 2.39
CA PHE A 7 0.63 -14.64 2.31
C PHE A 7 -0.24 -15.34 3.34
N GLN A 8 -0.08 -16.64 3.51
CA GLN A 8 -0.89 -17.38 4.47
C GLN A 8 -0.71 -16.83 5.88
N GLY A 9 0.54 -16.61 6.29
CA GLY A 9 0.83 -16.01 7.58
C GLY A 9 0.24 -14.62 7.76
N HIS A 10 0.29 -13.79 6.72
CA HIS A 10 -0.29 -12.45 6.75
C HIS A 10 -1.82 -12.49 6.85
N ASN A 11 -2.48 -13.37 6.12
CA ASN A 11 -3.93 -13.52 6.18
C ASN A 11 -4.40 -13.98 7.55
N ASP A 12 -3.69 -14.92 8.15
CA ASP A 12 -3.99 -15.39 9.50
C ASP A 12 -3.85 -14.26 10.52
N ASN A 13 -2.81 -13.45 10.42
CA ASN A 13 -2.59 -12.30 11.29
C ASN A 13 -3.69 -11.26 11.15
N ILE A 14 -4.12 -10.94 9.93
CA ILE A 14 -5.19 -9.99 9.67
C ILE A 14 -6.49 -10.48 10.29
N LEU A 15 -6.84 -11.74 10.09
CA LEU A 15 -8.05 -12.33 10.63
C LEU A 15 -8.06 -12.30 12.16
N HIS A 16 -6.96 -12.69 12.76
CA HIS A 16 -6.80 -12.67 14.22
C HIS A 16 -6.88 -11.25 14.79
N TYR A 17 -6.20 -10.32 14.17
CA TYR A 17 -6.23 -8.90 14.56
C TYR A 17 -7.65 -8.35 14.50
N ASN A 18 -8.37 -8.59 13.42
CA ASN A 18 -9.75 -8.12 13.25
C ASN A 18 -10.67 -8.68 14.33
N THR A 19 -10.50 -9.95 14.67
CA THR A 19 -11.28 -10.60 15.74
C THR A 19 -11.03 -9.89 17.07
N LEU A 20 -9.78 -9.63 17.42
CA LEU A 20 -9.43 -8.96 18.68
C LEU A 20 -9.92 -7.50 18.71
N MET A 21 -9.85 -6.78 17.59
CA MET A 21 -10.36 -5.41 17.52
C MET A 21 -11.87 -5.33 17.75
N LYS A 22 -12.62 -6.35 17.33
CA LYS A 22 -14.05 -6.40 17.57
C LYS A 22 -14.41 -6.70 19.01
N THR A 23 -13.55 -7.42 19.74
CA THR A 23 -13.86 -7.89 21.09
C THR A 23 -13.26 -7.06 22.19
N LYS A 24 -12.01 -6.65 22.06
CA LYS A 24 -11.24 -5.99 23.14
C LYS A 24 -10.38 -4.84 22.66
N GLY A 25 -10.49 -4.43 21.41
CA GLY A 25 -9.53 -3.54 20.79
C GLY A 25 -8.23 -4.29 20.49
N ASN A 26 -7.12 -3.58 20.43
CA ASN A 26 -5.82 -4.16 20.07
C ASN A 26 -4.95 -4.54 21.27
N SER A 27 -5.53 -4.63 22.45
CA SER A 27 -4.77 -4.89 23.68
C SER A 27 -4.11 -6.28 23.64
N GLY A 28 -2.81 -6.32 23.87
CA GLY A 28 -2.03 -7.56 23.93
C GLY A 28 -1.69 -8.18 22.60
N VAL A 29 -2.04 -7.54 21.48
CA VAL A 29 -1.74 -8.03 20.13
C VAL A 29 -0.48 -7.38 19.62
N THR A 30 0.41 -8.19 19.04
CA THR A 30 1.66 -7.70 18.41
C THR A 30 1.66 -8.11 16.95
N TYR A 31 1.72 -7.11 16.06
CA TYR A 31 1.77 -7.30 14.61
C TYR A 31 2.87 -6.44 14.01
N ALA A 32 3.33 -6.85 12.83
CA ALA A 32 4.09 -5.96 11.98
C ALA A 32 3.25 -4.70 11.74
N ASN A 33 3.90 -3.55 11.56
CA ASN A 33 3.26 -2.23 11.39
C ASN A 33 2.51 -1.72 12.63
N LYS A 34 2.71 -2.31 13.79
CA LYS A 34 2.05 -1.84 15.01
C LYS A 34 2.40 -0.37 15.33
N ASP A 35 3.61 0.08 14.99
CA ASP A 35 4.01 1.46 15.21
C ASP A 35 3.17 2.44 14.37
N LEU A 36 2.85 2.06 13.13
CA LEU A 36 1.93 2.84 12.29
C LEU A 36 0.52 2.87 12.87
N ILE A 37 0.05 1.73 13.37
CA ILE A 37 -1.27 1.63 13.99
C ILE A 37 -1.32 2.49 15.25
N GLN A 38 -0.29 2.45 16.08
CA GLN A 38 -0.18 3.29 17.27
C GLN A 38 -0.14 4.79 16.91
N ALA A 39 0.65 5.15 15.89
CA ALA A 39 0.72 6.54 15.42
C ALA A 39 -0.62 7.02 14.85
N ASN A 40 -1.49 6.10 14.43
CA ASN A 40 -2.84 6.37 13.94
C ASN A 40 -3.90 6.24 15.05
N GLY A 41 -3.52 6.43 16.31
CA GLY A 41 -4.43 6.39 17.45
C GLY A 41 -4.93 5.00 17.82
N GLY A 42 -4.22 3.95 17.43
CA GLY A 42 -4.63 2.55 17.68
C GLY A 42 -5.67 2.03 16.71
N THR A 43 -5.93 2.76 15.62
CA THR A 43 -6.91 2.37 14.59
C THR A 43 -6.23 2.04 13.27
N ILE A 44 -6.94 1.28 12.43
CA ILE A 44 -6.54 0.99 11.06
C ILE A 44 -7.36 1.90 10.14
N GLY A 45 -6.70 2.48 9.12
CA GLY A 45 -7.37 3.42 8.24
C GLY A 45 -7.64 4.76 8.92
N GLY A 46 -8.72 5.40 8.55
CA GLY A 46 -9.14 6.67 9.13
C GLY A 46 -8.83 7.87 8.23
N GLY A 47 -9.28 9.05 8.67
CA GLY A 47 -9.23 10.28 7.88
C GLY A 47 -10.48 10.51 7.06
N GLN A 48 -10.65 11.74 6.55
CA GLN A 48 -11.88 12.13 5.86
C GLN A 48 -12.08 11.39 4.56
N ASP A 49 -11.04 11.28 3.74
CA ASP A 49 -11.14 10.60 2.45
C ASP A 49 -11.38 9.11 2.62
N TYR A 50 -10.74 8.50 3.61
CA TYR A 50 -11.00 7.11 3.95
C TYR A 50 -12.47 6.89 4.33
N GLU A 51 -12.99 7.70 5.24
CA GLU A 51 -14.38 7.57 5.70
C GLU A 51 -15.39 7.79 4.56
N ALA A 52 -15.08 8.66 3.62
CA ALA A 52 -15.93 8.95 2.47
C ALA A 52 -15.81 7.90 1.35
N SER A 53 -14.84 6.99 1.43
CA SER A 53 -14.59 6.00 0.38
C SER A 53 -15.52 4.78 0.49
N GLY A 54 -15.53 3.96 -0.57
CA GLY A 54 -16.32 2.72 -0.59
C GLY A 54 -15.67 1.57 0.17
N ASP A 55 -16.40 0.49 0.34
CA ASP A 55 -15.97 -0.66 1.14
C ASP A 55 -14.70 -1.31 0.60
N ILE A 56 -14.56 -1.44 -0.72
CA ILE A 56 -13.36 -2.02 -1.34
C ILE A 56 -12.15 -1.13 -1.08
N GLN A 57 -12.32 0.18 -1.22
CA GLN A 57 -11.26 1.14 -0.97
C GLN A 57 -10.79 1.11 0.48
N LYS A 58 -11.73 1.07 1.43
CA LYS A 58 -11.41 0.92 2.86
C LYS A 58 -10.66 -0.38 3.14
N LYS A 59 -11.07 -1.46 2.50
CA LYS A 59 -10.43 -2.77 2.67
C LYS A 59 -8.99 -2.78 2.18
N ILE A 60 -8.70 -2.06 1.09
CA ILE A 60 -7.33 -1.88 0.61
C ILE A 60 -6.50 -1.14 1.66
N VAL A 61 -7.01 -0.02 2.15
CA VAL A 61 -6.31 0.79 3.16
C VAL A 61 -6.07 0.00 4.45
N ASP A 62 -7.09 -0.67 4.95
CA ASP A 62 -6.98 -1.51 6.16
C ASP A 62 -5.91 -2.58 5.97
N SER A 63 -5.87 -3.22 4.81
CA SER A 63 -4.87 -4.22 4.46
C SER A 63 -3.46 -3.65 4.43
N CYS A 64 -3.29 -2.38 4.05
CA CYS A 64 -1.99 -1.71 4.12
C CYS A 64 -1.41 -1.72 5.54
N TYR A 65 -2.24 -1.39 6.54
CA TYR A 65 -1.80 -1.36 7.94
C TYR A 65 -1.51 -2.75 8.49
N LEU A 66 -2.14 -3.78 7.93
CA LEU A 66 -2.06 -5.15 8.43
C LEU A 66 -1.07 -6.04 7.68
N THR A 67 -0.49 -5.56 6.58
CA THR A 67 0.46 -6.32 5.78
C THR A 67 1.88 -5.89 6.14
N PRO A 68 2.67 -6.78 6.77
CA PRO A 68 4.05 -6.43 7.13
C PRO A 68 4.96 -6.34 5.92
N SER A 69 6.09 -5.64 6.08
CA SER A 69 7.10 -5.53 5.03
C SER A 69 7.74 -6.88 4.73
N PRO A 70 7.82 -7.29 3.45
CA PRO A 70 8.58 -8.46 3.05
C PRO A 70 10.09 -8.20 3.00
N GLY A 71 10.52 -6.97 3.26
CA GLY A 71 11.92 -6.57 3.24
C GLY A 71 12.21 -5.41 2.29
N LYS A 72 13.46 -4.96 2.33
CA LYS A 72 13.93 -3.87 1.48
C LYS A 72 14.01 -4.34 0.02
N GLY A 73 13.62 -3.46 -0.91
CA GLY A 73 13.65 -3.77 -2.34
C GLY A 73 12.39 -4.47 -2.87
N TRP A 74 11.41 -4.73 -2.01
CA TRP A 74 10.19 -5.46 -2.36
C TRP A 74 8.94 -4.57 -2.30
N CYS A 75 9.01 -3.36 -2.85
CA CYS A 75 7.88 -2.42 -2.83
C CYS A 75 6.67 -2.97 -3.58
N ALA A 76 6.87 -3.54 -4.75
CA ALA A 76 5.78 -4.10 -5.55
C ALA A 76 5.25 -5.42 -4.98
N MET A 77 6.11 -6.22 -4.35
CA MET A 77 5.66 -7.42 -3.65
C MET A 77 4.74 -7.05 -2.48
N TRP A 78 5.13 -6.05 -1.67
CA TRP A 78 4.29 -5.60 -0.56
C TRP A 78 2.92 -5.11 -1.04
N VAL A 79 2.89 -4.28 -2.08
CA VAL A 79 1.64 -3.80 -2.68
C VAL A 79 0.79 -4.96 -3.19
N SER A 80 1.41 -5.93 -3.84
CA SER A 80 0.71 -7.14 -4.32
C SER A 80 0.12 -7.95 -3.16
N GLN A 81 0.85 -8.06 -2.05
CA GLN A 81 0.37 -8.71 -0.83
C GLN A 81 -0.82 -7.96 -0.22
N VAL A 82 -0.77 -6.62 -0.21
CA VAL A 82 -1.89 -5.81 0.27
C VAL A 82 -3.15 -6.11 -0.52
N TYR A 83 -3.08 -6.10 -1.85
CA TYR A 83 -4.24 -6.38 -2.70
C TYR A 83 -4.73 -7.81 -2.53
N GLN A 84 -3.81 -8.77 -2.42
CA GLN A 84 -4.17 -10.16 -2.12
C GLN A 84 -4.92 -10.26 -0.79
N ASN A 85 -4.42 -9.62 0.25
CA ASN A 85 -5.04 -9.61 1.57
C ASN A 85 -6.40 -8.92 1.58
N ALA A 86 -6.60 -7.97 0.69
CA ALA A 86 -7.89 -7.32 0.50
C ALA A 86 -8.87 -8.17 -0.33
N GLY A 87 -8.47 -9.36 -0.76
CA GLY A 87 -9.33 -10.23 -1.57
C GLY A 87 -9.39 -9.86 -3.04
N LEU A 88 -8.45 -9.04 -3.53
CA LEU A 88 -8.46 -8.50 -4.89
C LEU A 88 -7.43 -9.16 -5.81
N GLY A 89 -6.72 -10.17 -5.32
CA GLY A 89 -5.73 -10.91 -6.07
C GLY A 89 -4.32 -10.31 -5.99
N TYR A 90 -3.34 -11.15 -6.27
CA TYR A 90 -1.93 -10.77 -6.28
C TYR A 90 -1.59 -10.12 -7.62
N LEU A 91 -0.97 -8.94 -7.60
CA LEU A 91 -0.70 -8.20 -8.83
C LEU A 91 0.51 -8.73 -9.59
N GLY A 92 1.57 -9.11 -8.87
CA GLY A 92 2.81 -9.59 -9.47
C GLY A 92 3.63 -8.51 -10.15
N GLY A 93 4.81 -8.88 -10.63
CA GLY A 93 5.71 -7.96 -11.31
C GLY A 93 6.40 -6.97 -10.39
N ASN A 94 7.17 -6.06 -10.99
CA ASN A 94 7.81 -4.95 -10.27
C ASN A 94 7.01 -3.64 -10.46
N ALA A 95 7.46 -2.56 -9.84
CA ALA A 95 6.75 -1.28 -9.90
C ALA A 95 6.62 -0.72 -11.31
N ARG A 96 7.64 -0.91 -12.14
CA ARG A 96 7.60 -0.51 -13.55
C ARG A 96 6.51 -1.25 -14.32
N ASP A 97 6.37 -2.55 -14.07
CA ASP A 97 5.31 -3.37 -14.69
C ASP A 97 3.93 -2.87 -14.26
N LEU A 98 3.76 -2.56 -12.99
CA LEU A 98 2.49 -2.03 -12.47
C LEU A 98 2.16 -0.67 -13.09
N TYR A 99 3.17 0.20 -13.24
CA TYR A 99 2.99 1.49 -13.89
C TYR A 99 2.48 1.32 -15.32
N GLN A 100 3.11 0.45 -16.08
CA GLN A 100 2.76 0.22 -17.49
C GLN A 100 1.37 -0.40 -17.64
N LYS A 101 0.98 -1.26 -16.72
CA LYS A 101 -0.31 -1.96 -16.79
C LYS A 101 -1.48 -1.13 -16.24
N TYR A 102 -1.28 -0.38 -15.17
CA TYR A 102 -2.39 0.14 -14.37
C TYR A 102 -2.45 1.66 -14.26
N THR A 103 -1.52 2.40 -14.82
CA THR A 103 -1.63 3.86 -14.83
C THR A 103 -2.81 4.29 -15.71
N SER A 104 -3.79 4.94 -15.11
CA SER A 104 -4.95 5.48 -15.81
C SER A 104 -4.92 7.00 -15.91
N THR A 105 -4.17 7.67 -15.04
CA THR A 105 -4.05 9.12 -15.01
C THR A 105 -2.77 9.56 -14.32
N THR A 106 -2.31 10.77 -14.65
CA THR A 106 -1.25 11.46 -13.92
C THR A 106 -1.79 12.69 -13.18
N ASP A 107 -3.10 12.88 -13.23
CA ASP A 107 -3.79 14.04 -12.66
C ASP A 107 -4.16 13.75 -11.20
N LYS A 108 -3.58 14.54 -10.28
CA LYS A 108 -3.82 14.40 -8.84
C LYS A 108 -5.30 14.58 -8.48
N SER A 109 -6.05 15.37 -9.27
CA SER A 109 -7.47 15.59 -8.99
C SER A 109 -8.33 14.34 -9.20
N LYS A 110 -7.80 13.35 -9.92
CA LYS A 110 -8.47 12.07 -10.19
C LYS A 110 -7.99 10.94 -9.29
N LEU A 111 -7.08 11.23 -8.37
CA LEU A 111 -6.56 10.25 -7.42
C LEU A 111 -7.63 9.88 -6.41
N LYS A 112 -7.81 8.56 -6.21
CA LYS A 112 -8.81 8.02 -5.29
C LYS A 112 -8.17 7.08 -4.28
N VAL A 113 -8.77 7.00 -3.10
CA VAL A 113 -8.33 6.11 -2.01
C VAL A 113 -8.18 4.68 -2.53
N GLY A 114 -7.07 4.05 -2.21
CA GLY A 114 -6.75 2.68 -2.62
C GLY A 114 -6.03 2.57 -3.96
N MET A 115 -5.91 3.66 -4.72
CA MET A 115 -5.15 3.65 -5.97
C MET A 115 -3.68 3.38 -5.74
N LEU A 116 -3.07 2.71 -6.70
CA LEU A 116 -1.61 2.62 -6.81
C LEU A 116 -1.05 4.00 -7.15
N VAL A 117 0.05 4.35 -6.49
CA VAL A 117 0.87 5.52 -6.80
C VAL A 117 2.21 4.98 -7.32
N MET A 118 2.54 5.27 -8.56
CA MET A 118 3.59 4.56 -9.30
C MET A 118 4.53 5.51 -10.03
N VAL A 119 5.79 5.08 -10.17
CA VAL A 119 6.77 5.71 -11.06
C VAL A 119 7.57 4.62 -11.75
N GLU A 120 7.81 4.76 -13.05
CA GLU A 120 8.55 3.77 -13.83
C GLU A 120 10.03 3.70 -13.50
N SER A 121 10.62 4.85 -13.22
CA SER A 121 12.03 4.97 -12.89
C SER A 121 12.16 5.94 -11.72
N SER A 122 12.57 5.42 -10.58
CA SER A 122 12.60 6.17 -9.33
C SER A 122 13.91 6.92 -9.17
N SER A 123 13.82 8.18 -8.78
CA SER A 123 14.95 9.06 -8.50
C SER A 123 15.47 8.95 -7.07
N SER A 124 15.18 7.87 -6.36
CA SER A 124 15.56 7.68 -4.95
C SER A 124 17.06 7.45 -4.71
N GLY A 125 17.86 7.33 -5.77
CA GLY A 125 19.31 7.14 -5.65
C GLY A 125 19.79 5.70 -5.66
N THR A 126 18.90 4.73 -5.83
CA THR A 126 19.25 3.31 -5.94
C THR A 126 19.18 2.84 -7.38
N GLN A 127 20.04 1.88 -7.76
CA GLN A 127 20.00 1.27 -9.08
C GLN A 127 18.70 0.50 -9.28
N ALA A 128 18.24 -0.19 -8.26
CA ALA A 128 16.96 -0.93 -8.32
C ALA A 128 15.79 0.03 -8.58
N GLY A 129 15.76 1.18 -7.92
CA GLY A 129 14.75 2.21 -8.16
C GLY A 129 14.76 2.74 -9.58
N LEU A 130 15.94 3.01 -10.13
CA LEU A 130 16.09 3.47 -11.53
C LEU A 130 15.60 2.42 -12.52
N THR A 131 15.85 1.15 -12.27
CA THR A 131 15.53 0.05 -13.18
C THR A 131 14.06 -0.38 -13.06
N TYR A 132 13.54 -0.50 -11.84
CA TYR A 132 12.25 -1.13 -11.56
C TYR A 132 11.18 -0.18 -11.05
N GLY A 133 11.52 1.09 -10.79
CA GLY A 133 10.60 2.07 -10.29
C GLY A 133 10.30 1.94 -8.80
N HIS A 134 9.19 2.57 -8.39
CA HIS A 134 8.69 2.50 -7.02
C HIS A 134 7.16 2.57 -7.04
N VAL A 135 6.53 2.01 -6.03
CA VAL A 135 5.07 1.98 -5.91
C VAL A 135 4.64 2.04 -4.46
N GLY A 136 3.54 2.72 -4.23
CA GLY A 136 2.83 2.77 -2.97
C GLY A 136 1.32 2.78 -3.21
N ILE A 137 0.57 3.02 -2.17
CA ILE A 137 -0.90 3.07 -2.22
C ILE A 137 -1.37 4.38 -1.60
N TYR A 138 -2.30 5.06 -2.27
CA TYR A 138 -2.92 6.28 -1.76
C TYR A 138 -3.95 5.94 -0.68
N ILE A 139 -3.78 6.49 0.50
CA ILE A 139 -4.67 6.22 1.64
C ILE A 139 -5.62 7.38 1.97
N GLY A 140 -5.62 8.42 1.15
CA GLY A 140 -6.43 9.61 1.36
C GLY A 140 -5.68 10.73 2.08
N ASP A 141 -6.30 11.90 2.17
CA ASP A 141 -5.81 13.07 2.88
C ASP A 141 -4.38 13.48 2.47
N GLY A 142 -4.05 13.26 1.20
CA GLY A 142 -2.73 13.60 0.65
C GLY A 142 -1.61 12.69 1.14
N LYS A 143 -1.91 11.44 1.51
CA LYS A 143 -0.92 10.51 2.08
C LYS A 143 -0.77 9.24 1.26
N VAL A 144 0.46 8.75 1.19
CA VAL A 144 0.83 7.50 0.53
C VAL A 144 1.47 6.57 1.56
N ILE A 145 1.10 5.31 1.51
CA ILE A 145 1.75 4.25 2.30
C ILE A 145 2.54 3.35 1.34
N ASP A 146 3.78 3.04 1.69
CA ASP A 146 4.66 2.23 0.87
C ASP A 146 5.59 1.37 1.73
N ASN A 147 6.33 0.48 1.06
CA ASN A 147 7.36 -0.33 1.70
C ASN A 147 8.74 0.10 1.19
N VAL A 148 9.60 0.54 2.11
CA VAL A 148 11.00 0.92 1.84
C VAL A 148 11.98 0.13 2.70
N GLY A 149 11.61 -1.11 3.04
CA GLY A 149 12.28 -1.95 4.04
C GLY A 149 11.50 -1.98 5.35
N LYS A 150 10.64 -1.02 5.54
CA LYS A 150 9.56 -0.97 6.52
C LYS A 150 8.37 -0.31 5.86
N VAL A 151 7.19 -0.62 6.32
CA VAL A 151 5.97 0.05 5.87
C VAL A 151 5.93 1.43 6.53
N ARG A 152 5.71 2.47 5.71
CA ARG A 152 5.69 3.85 6.21
C ARG A 152 4.62 4.66 5.50
N VAL A 153 4.21 5.75 6.15
CA VAL A 153 3.31 6.76 5.57
C VAL A 153 4.10 8.04 5.31
N THR A 154 3.90 8.62 4.15
CA THR A 154 4.48 9.93 3.77
C THR A 154 3.44 10.74 3.02
N THR A 155 3.66 12.03 2.86
CA THR A 155 2.77 12.86 2.04
C THR A 155 2.95 12.53 0.57
N LEU A 156 1.89 12.68 -0.21
CA LEU A 156 1.95 12.52 -1.66
C LEU A 156 2.97 13.47 -2.29
N ASP A 157 2.98 14.72 -1.84
CA ASP A 157 3.93 15.72 -2.37
C ASP A 157 5.38 15.33 -2.10
N ASN A 158 5.67 14.83 -0.90
CA ASN A 158 7.01 14.35 -0.57
C ASN A 158 7.38 13.10 -1.37
N TRP A 159 6.44 12.18 -1.58
CA TRP A 159 6.64 10.98 -2.38
C TRP A 159 7.00 11.34 -3.83
N ILE A 160 6.26 12.25 -4.44
CA ILE A 160 6.51 12.71 -5.81
C ILE A 160 7.87 13.43 -5.88
N LYS A 161 8.16 14.30 -4.92
CA LYS A 161 9.43 15.01 -4.86
C LYS A 161 10.64 14.08 -4.78
N THR A 162 10.49 12.99 -4.01
CA THR A 162 11.58 12.04 -3.79
C THR A 162 11.77 11.09 -4.97
N TYR A 163 10.68 10.57 -5.54
CA TYR A 163 10.75 9.45 -6.47
C TYR A 163 10.49 9.82 -7.93
N CYS A 164 9.94 10.97 -8.21
CA CYS A 164 9.43 11.31 -9.54
C CYS A 164 10.20 12.45 -10.22
N LYS A 165 11.49 12.61 -9.92
CA LYS A 165 12.31 13.64 -10.58
C LYS A 165 12.62 13.30 -12.04
N ASN A 166 12.76 12.02 -12.36
CA ASN A 166 13.18 11.54 -13.67
C ASN A 166 12.03 11.02 -14.53
N SER A 167 10.89 10.74 -13.93
CA SER A 167 9.72 10.15 -14.60
C SER A 167 8.44 10.65 -13.95
N PRO A 168 7.34 10.76 -14.71
CA PRO A 168 6.08 11.24 -14.13
C PRO A 168 5.46 10.20 -13.19
N VAL A 169 4.74 10.69 -12.18
CA VAL A 169 3.91 9.84 -11.33
C VAL A 169 2.70 9.35 -12.12
N GLY A 170 2.26 8.13 -11.83
CA GLY A 170 1.03 7.58 -12.39
C GLY A 170 0.13 7.03 -11.29
N PHE A 171 -1.18 7.11 -11.51
CA PHE A 171 -2.20 6.64 -10.58
C PHE A 171 -3.16 5.70 -11.29
N GLY A 172 -3.64 4.71 -10.57
CA GLY A 172 -4.67 3.82 -11.13
C GLY A 172 -4.96 2.63 -10.23
N TYR A 173 -6.04 1.94 -10.57
CA TYR A 173 -6.43 0.69 -9.94
C TYR A 173 -6.11 -0.49 -10.84
N PRO A 174 -5.79 -1.66 -10.26
CA PRO A 174 -5.86 -2.91 -11.02
C PRO A 174 -7.32 -3.19 -11.43
N PRO A 175 -7.54 -4.01 -12.50
CA PRO A 175 -8.90 -4.29 -12.98
C PRO A 175 -9.82 -4.96 -11.96
N SER A 176 -9.27 -5.63 -10.95
CA SER A 176 -10.06 -6.26 -9.89
C SER A 176 -10.75 -5.26 -8.97
N VAL A 177 -10.32 -3.99 -8.97
CA VAL A 177 -10.92 -2.94 -8.15
C VAL A 177 -11.99 -2.24 -8.97
N LYS A 178 -13.23 -2.34 -8.50
CA LYS A 178 -14.39 -1.66 -9.07
C LYS A 178 -15.04 -0.86 -7.96
N PRO A 179 -14.55 0.37 -7.77
CA PRO A 179 -15.04 1.21 -6.68
C PRO A 179 -16.47 1.70 -6.88
#